data_df4e0407acaf8d8334db29e0754beec5
#
_entry.id   df4e0407acaf8d8334db29e0754beec5
#
_cell.length_a   1.000
_cell.length_b   1.000
_cell.length_c   1.000
_cell.angle_alpha   90.00
_cell.angle_beta   90.00
_cell.angle_gamma   90.00
#
_symmetry.space_group_name_H-M   'P 1'
#
loop_
_entity.id
_entity.type
_entity.pdbx_description
1 polymer ?
#
loop_
_entity_poly.entity_id
_entity_poly.type
_entity_poly.pdbx_seq_one_letter_code
_entity_poly.pdbx_strand_id
1 'polypeptide(L)'
;DFNAKEVKSEIPYQKPFAEILDIVHEYPVLDGDPLENNAYLSYNMVIGSGLDVKLNVAFSVLEYALLDAPGAPVKQALLDAHIGKDVYGSYEDGILQPFFSIVAKNADENEKEKFLSIIRGTLEDIVKNGMDQKAIEAGINYFEFRFREADFSSFPKGLMYGIDVFDSWLYDENKPFAYLQQLAIYDELKKLAKEGYFENLIQTHLLDNTHASIVTLVPKTGLAAENDAKTAEKLQKYKESLSKEEIEKIIADTKELAAYQEEEESEEALETIPLLKQSDIKRESIKLYNDEHEVDGTTVLHHNVFTNGIGYLSLLFDTKNVPNDLIP
;
A
#
# COMPACT_ATOMS: atom_id res chain seq x y z
N ASP A 1 -21.92 29.54 -0.59
CA ASP A 1 -21.57 29.80 -1.99
C ASP A 1 -20.15 30.35 -2.05
N PHE A 2 -19.27 29.65 -2.77
CA PHE A 2 -17.88 30.06 -2.96
C PHE A 2 -17.74 30.74 -4.34
N ASN A 3 -16.95 31.80 -4.41
CA ASN A 3 -16.59 32.40 -5.69
C ASN A 3 -15.67 31.46 -6.47
N ALA A 4 -15.84 31.41 -7.80
CA ALA A 4 -14.94 30.66 -8.66
C ALA A 4 -13.49 31.16 -8.47
N LYS A 5 -12.57 30.25 -8.23
CA LYS A 5 -11.15 30.52 -8.06
C LYS A 5 -10.37 29.59 -8.98
N GLU A 6 -9.45 30.13 -9.74
CA GLU A 6 -8.50 29.30 -10.48
C GLU A 6 -7.60 28.57 -9.49
N VAL A 7 -7.62 27.25 -9.54
CA VAL A 7 -6.78 26.40 -8.70
C VAL A 7 -5.75 25.71 -9.60
N LYS A 8 -4.48 25.99 -9.37
CA LYS A 8 -3.38 25.29 -10.03
C LYS A 8 -3.04 24.06 -9.17
N SER A 9 -3.57 22.91 -9.56
CA SER A 9 -3.42 21.64 -8.85
C SER A 9 -2.60 20.59 -9.62
N GLU A 10 -2.00 20.97 -10.74
CA GLU A 10 -1.17 20.06 -11.53
C GLU A 10 0.05 19.59 -10.73
N ILE A 11 0.27 18.28 -10.71
CA ILE A 11 1.45 17.65 -10.12
C ILE A 11 2.44 17.38 -11.26
N PRO A 12 3.57 18.10 -11.31
CA PRO A 12 4.56 17.88 -12.36
C PRO A 12 5.37 16.61 -12.10
N TYR A 13 5.83 15.95 -13.17
CA TYR A 13 6.82 14.90 -13.05
C TYR A 13 8.13 15.44 -12.46
N GLN A 14 8.66 14.76 -11.44
CA GLN A 14 10.03 14.97 -11.00
C GLN A 14 11.00 14.39 -12.03
N LYS A 15 12.00 15.16 -12.39
CA LYS A 15 13.06 14.68 -13.27
C LYS A 15 13.91 13.62 -12.55
N PRO A 16 14.38 12.59 -13.27
CA PRO A 16 15.30 11.62 -12.68
C PRO A 16 16.52 12.30 -12.04
N PHE A 17 16.97 11.77 -10.92
CA PHE A 17 18.20 12.22 -10.29
C PHE A 17 19.41 11.85 -11.16
N ALA A 18 20.45 12.70 -11.15
CA ALA A 18 21.68 12.41 -11.87
C ALA A 18 22.46 11.22 -11.27
N GLU A 19 22.31 11.03 -9.96
CA GLU A 19 22.89 9.94 -9.18
C GLU A 19 21.92 9.55 -8.05
N ILE A 20 22.08 8.35 -7.52
CA ILE A 20 21.29 7.88 -6.38
C ILE A 20 21.55 8.78 -5.17
N LEU A 21 20.49 9.30 -4.55
CA LEU A 21 20.61 10.15 -3.38
C LEU A 21 20.93 9.30 -2.14
N ASP A 22 21.89 9.74 -1.33
CA ASP A 22 22.21 9.15 -0.03
C ASP A 22 21.79 10.11 1.07
N ILE A 23 20.83 9.70 1.88
CA ILE A 23 20.16 10.56 2.86
C ILE A 23 20.21 9.89 4.23
N VAL A 24 20.67 10.64 5.24
CA VAL A 24 20.63 10.21 6.64
C VAL A 24 19.72 11.15 7.42
N HIS A 25 18.76 10.58 8.14
CA HIS A 25 17.87 11.32 9.02
C HIS A 25 17.83 10.71 10.42
N GLU A 26 17.72 11.56 11.43
CA GLU A 26 17.48 11.14 12.80
C GLU A 26 15.98 10.96 13.04
N TYR A 27 15.60 9.95 13.82
CA TYR A 27 14.23 9.78 14.28
C TYR A 27 14.16 9.66 15.82
N PRO A 28 13.09 10.15 16.48
CA PRO A 28 13.01 10.16 17.92
C PRO A 28 12.74 8.77 18.48
N VAL A 29 13.49 8.42 19.54
CA VAL A 29 13.25 7.25 20.39
C VAL A 29 13.13 7.67 21.85
N LEU A 30 12.55 6.82 22.69
CA LEU A 30 12.40 7.10 24.12
C LEU A 30 13.74 6.95 24.86
N ASP A 31 13.83 7.60 26.01
CA ASP A 31 14.98 7.41 26.90
C ASP A 31 15.02 5.95 27.39
N GLY A 32 16.17 5.30 27.14
CA GLY A 32 16.36 3.88 27.47
C GLY A 32 16.11 2.91 26.33
N ASP A 33 15.58 3.35 25.20
CA ASP A 33 15.52 2.53 24.00
C ASP A 33 16.93 2.24 23.46
N PRO A 34 17.18 1.04 22.90
CA PRO A 34 18.48 0.73 22.31
C PRO A 34 18.73 1.62 21.09
N LEU A 35 19.95 2.17 21.00
CA LEU A 35 20.39 2.91 19.81
C LEU A 35 21.07 1.98 18.80
N GLU A 36 21.79 0.97 19.29
CA GLU A 36 22.45 -0.02 18.44
C GLU A 36 21.43 -0.98 17.80
N ASN A 37 21.64 -1.33 16.54
CA ASN A 37 20.75 -2.20 15.76
C ASN A 37 19.28 -1.73 15.81
N ASN A 38 19.08 -0.44 15.73
CA ASN A 38 17.74 0.18 15.73
C ASN A 38 17.58 1.19 14.59
N ALA A 39 18.47 1.16 13.60
CA ALA A 39 18.34 1.93 12.38
C ALA A 39 17.35 1.28 11.39
N TYR A 40 16.84 2.09 10.46
CA TYR A 40 16.17 1.63 9.27
C TYR A 40 17.05 1.94 8.07
N LEU A 41 17.26 0.94 7.21
CA LEU A 41 17.91 1.10 5.92
C LEU A 41 16.84 0.92 4.85
N SER A 42 16.65 1.89 3.96
CA SER A 42 15.72 1.76 2.87
C SER A 42 16.35 2.14 1.54
N TYR A 43 16.06 1.36 0.51
CA TYR A 43 16.41 1.65 -0.87
C TYR A 43 15.11 1.85 -1.65
N ASN A 44 14.92 3.05 -2.20
CA ASN A 44 13.68 3.50 -2.80
C ASN A 44 13.94 3.90 -4.25
N MET A 45 13.15 3.38 -5.19
CA MET A 45 13.34 3.57 -6.64
C MET A 45 12.04 4.03 -7.27
N VAL A 46 12.06 5.11 -8.02
CA VAL A 46 10.89 5.60 -8.77
C VAL A 46 10.68 4.73 -10.01
N ILE A 47 9.46 4.25 -10.19
CA ILE A 47 9.10 3.28 -11.23
C ILE A 47 8.10 3.92 -12.22
N GLY A 48 8.63 4.45 -13.33
CA GLY A 48 7.79 4.89 -14.43
C GLY A 48 6.70 5.89 -14.06
N SER A 49 5.46 5.57 -14.41
CA SER A 49 4.29 6.44 -14.24
C SER A 49 3.08 5.65 -13.73
N GLY A 50 2.30 6.26 -12.86
CA GLY A 50 0.98 5.77 -12.44
C GLY A 50 -0.02 5.60 -13.59
N LEU A 51 0.24 6.18 -14.76
CA LEU A 51 -0.57 6.00 -15.96
C LEU A 51 -0.22 4.73 -16.78
N ASP A 52 0.85 4.02 -16.43
CA ASP A 52 1.22 2.72 -17.02
C ASP A 52 0.74 1.57 -16.12
N VAL A 53 -0.55 1.27 -16.22
CA VAL A 53 -1.20 0.24 -15.39
C VAL A 53 -0.54 -1.14 -15.51
N LYS A 54 -0.06 -1.51 -16.71
CA LYS A 54 0.62 -2.81 -16.90
C LYS A 54 1.94 -2.86 -16.13
N LEU A 55 2.74 -1.81 -16.19
CA LEU A 55 3.97 -1.70 -15.42
C LEU A 55 3.68 -1.78 -13.92
N ASN A 56 2.64 -1.07 -13.46
CA ASN A 56 2.28 -1.03 -12.05
C ASN A 56 1.81 -2.41 -11.54
N VAL A 57 0.95 -3.10 -12.29
CA VAL A 57 0.55 -4.49 -11.95
C VAL A 57 1.76 -5.42 -11.96
N ALA A 58 2.67 -5.27 -12.91
CA ALA A 58 3.89 -6.09 -12.96
C ALA A 58 4.81 -5.83 -11.76
N PHE A 59 4.92 -4.59 -11.30
CA PHE A 59 5.71 -4.25 -10.11
C PHE A 59 5.07 -4.74 -8.80
N SER A 60 3.75 -4.77 -8.69
CA SER A 60 3.08 -5.43 -7.57
C SER A 60 3.41 -6.94 -7.52
N VAL A 61 3.42 -7.61 -8.69
CA VAL A 61 3.84 -9.02 -8.79
C VAL A 61 5.33 -9.19 -8.43
N LEU A 62 6.20 -8.27 -8.88
CA LEU A 62 7.63 -8.29 -8.54
C LEU A 62 7.87 -8.10 -7.04
N GLU A 63 7.17 -7.16 -6.43
CA GLU A 63 7.28 -6.92 -4.98
C GLU A 63 6.95 -8.19 -4.20
N TYR A 64 5.81 -8.81 -4.51
CA TYR A 64 5.43 -10.08 -3.92
C TYR A 64 6.50 -11.17 -4.13
N ALA A 65 6.98 -11.35 -5.36
CA ALA A 65 7.92 -12.43 -5.68
C ALA A 65 9.32 -12.21 -5.09
N LEU A 66 9.77 -10.96 -4.93
CA LEU A 66 11.10 -10.62 -4.42
C LEU A 66 11.14 -10.51 -2.89
N LEU A 67 10.03 -10.14 -2.23
CA LEU A 67 10.02 -9.71 -0.83
C LEU A 67 8.94 -10.40 0.03
N ASP A 68 7.74 -10.75 -0.51
CA ASP A 68 6.62 -11.23 0.30
C ASP A 68 6.38 -12.74 0.22
N ALA A 69 6.63 -13.34 -0.94
CA ALA A 69 6.43 -14.78 -1.12
C ALA A 69 7.29 -15.60 -0.14
N PRO A 70 6.84 -16.79 0.30
CA PRO A 70 7.65 -17.67 1.10
C PRO A 70 8.99 -17.99 0.40
N GLY A 71 10.11 -17.66 1.07
CA GLY A 71 11.45 -17.83 0.49
C GLY A 71 11.82 -16.79 -0.57
N ALA A 72 11.15 -15.64 -0.59
CA ALA A 72 11.44 -14.53 -1.50
C ALA A 72 12.93 -14.16 -1.47
N PRO A 73 13.60 -14.11 -2.64
CA PRO A 73 15.06 -14.13 -2.70
C PRO A 73 15.74 -12.92 -2.07
N VAL A 74 15.22 -11.72 -2.25
CA VAL A 74 15.83 -10.51 -1.68
C VAL A 74 15.65 -10.47 -0.17
N LYS A 75 14.45 -10.77 0.32
CA LYS A 75 14.16 -10.86 1.76
C LYS A 75 15.04 -11.92 2.41
N GLN A 76 15.09 -13.12 1.83
CA GLN A 76 15.87 -14.23 2.39
C GLN A 76 17.37 -13.90 2.43
N ALA A 77 17.92 -13.34 1.36
CA ALA A 77 19.34 -12.98 1.30
C ALA A 77 19.74 -11.95 2.38
N LEU A 78 18.88 -10.96 2.63
CA LEU A 78 19.11 -9.96 3.66
C LEU A 78 19.00 -10.56 5.07
N LEU A 79 18.02 -11.42 5.33
CA LEU A 79 17.84 -12.09 6.62
C LEU A 79 18.98 -13.06 6.91
N ASP A 80 19.42 -13.85 5.93
CA ASP A 80 20.55 -14.78 6.07
C ASP A 80 21.88 -14.05 6.36
N ALA A 81 22.03 -12.84 5.81
CA ALA A 81 23.16 -11.96 6.10
C ALA A 81 23.03 -11.18 7.40
N HIS A 82 21.94 -11.37 8.15
CA HIS A 82 21.61 -10.67 9.39
C HIS A 82 21.48 -9.14 9.23
N ILE A 83 21.04 -8.67 8.07
CA ILE A 83 20.73 -7.26 7.85
C ILE A 83 19.33 -6.96 8.39
N GLY A 84 19.30 -6.30 9.55
CA GLY A 84 18.06 -6.04 10.24
C GLY A 84 17.41 -7.25 10.89
N LYS A 85 16.38 -7.02 11.68
CA LYS A 85 15.55 -8.06 12.30
C LYS A 85 14.32 -8.41 11.47
N ASP A 86 13.91 -7.50 10.60
CA ASP A 86 12.82 -7.67 9.66
C ASP A 86 13.13 -6.97 8.34
N VAL A 87 12.66 -7.56 7.24
CA VAL A 87 12.82 -7.04 5.89
C VAL A 87 11.46 -7.08 5.20
N TYR A 88 11.06 -5.97 4.61
CA TYR A 88 9.80 -5.88 3.86
C TYR A 88 9.96 -4.99 2.64
N GLY A 89 9.05 -5.15 1.68
CA GLY A 89 8.89 -4.30 0.53
C GLY A 89 7.66 -3.42 0.61
N SER A 90 7.60 -2.44 -0.28
CA SER A 90 6.42 -1.64 -0.55
C SER A 90 6.47 -1.16 -1.99
N TYR A 91 5.35 -1.30 -2.69
CA TYR A 91 5.14 -0.69 -3.99
C TYR A 91 3.97 0.28 -3.89
N GLU A 92 4.28 1.58 -3.95
CA GLU A 92 3.30 2.65 -3.85
C GLU A 92 2.90 3.11 -5.25
N ASP A 93 1.76 2.62 -5.74
CA ASP A 93 1.26 2.83 -7.10
C ASP A 93 0.15 3.88 -7.24
N GLY A 94 -0.49 4.28 -6.13
CA GLY A 94 -1.57 5.29 -6.11
C GLY A 94 -1.13 6.74 -6.35
N ILE A 95 0.04 6.99 -6.94
CA ILE A 95 0.61 8.31 -7.20
C ILE A 95 1.15 8.43 -8.63
N LEU A 96 1.35 9.70 -9.09
CA LEU A 96 1.80 9.97 -10.46
C LEU A 96 3.11 9.26 -10.83
N GLN A 97 4.06 9.21 -9.92
CA GLN A 97 5.33 8.50 -10.06
C GLN A 97 5.46 7.45 -8.96
N PRO A 98 4.98 6.22 -9.22
CA PRO A 98 5.10 5.11 -8.29
C PRO A 98 6.54 4.86 -7.85
N PHE A 99 6.70 4.31 -6.68
CA PHE A 99 8.03 3.91 -6.21
C PHE A 99 8.02 2.55 -5.50
N PHE A 100 9.13 1.87 -5.68
CA PHE A 100 9.41 0.57 -5.07
C PHE A 100 10.43 0.75 -3.96
N SER A 101 10.16 0.20 -2.79
CA SER A 101 11.02 0.29 -1.61
C SER A 101 11.40 -1.08 -1.08
N ILE A 102 12.66 -1.21 -0.65
CA ILE A 102 13.16 -2.35 0.12
C ILE A 102 13.65 -1.80 1.45
N VAL A 103 13.11 -2.29 2.55
CA VAL A 103 13.37 -1.78 3.89
C VAL A 103 13.89 -2.87 4.81
N ALA A 104 15.04 -2.63 5.46
CA ALA A 104 15.51 -3.42 6.59
C ALA A 104 15.28 -2.64 7.89
N LYS A 105 14.53 -3.23 8.80
CA LYS A 105 14.19 -2.65 10.10
C LYS A 105 15.07 -3.23 11.21
N ASN A 106 15.41 -2.40 12.19
CA ASN A 106 16.29 -2.76 13.30
C ASN A 106 17.65 -3.29 12.80
N ALA A 107 18.25 -2.56 11.86
CA ALA A 107 19.56 -2.79 11.28
C ALA A 107 20.66 -1.95 11.99
N ASP A 108 21.91 -2.30 11.76
CA ASP A 108 23.04 -1.42 12.09
C ASP A 108 23.20 -0.38 10.97
N GLU A 109 23.28 0.90 11.34
CA GLU A 109 23.48 2.01 10.40
C GLU A 109 24.75 1.87 9.54
N ASN A 110 25.78 1.18 10.07
CA ASN A 110 27.04 0.94 9.39
C ASN A 110 26.97 -0.18 8.34
N GLU A 111 25.88 -0.94 8.28
CA GLU A 111 25.67 -2.03 7.31
C GLU A 111 25.02 -1.56 5.99
N LYS A 112 24.84 -0.26 5.77
CA LYS A 112 24.25 0.31 4.56
C LYS A 112 24.87 -0.25 3.27
N GLU A 113 26.19 -0.24 3.16
CA GLU A 113 26.89 -0.75 1.97
C GLU A 113 26.68 -2.26 1.76
N LYS A 114 26.66 -3.02 2.83
CA LYS A 114 26.39 -4.46 2.80
C LYS A 114 24.92 -4.72 2.38
N PHE A 115 23.97 -3.95 2.91
CA PHE A 115 22.56 -3.99 2.51
C PHE A 115 22.38 -3.80 1.00
N LEU A 116 22.99 -2.74 0.45
CA LEU A 116 22.93 -2.44 -0.98
C LEU A 116 23.61 -3.51 -1.83
N SER A 117 24.79 -3.98 -1.40
CA SER A 117 25.54 -5.01 -2.12
C SER A 117 24.77 -6.33 -2.22
N ILE A 118 24.05 -6.72 -1.15
CA ILE A 118 23.24 -7.94 -1.14
C ILE A 118 22.04 -7.78 -2.08
N ILE A 119 21.31 -6.65 -2.01
CA ILE A 119 20.19 -6.39 -2.91
C ILE A 119 20.66 -6.45 -4.36
N ARG A 120 21.71 -5.69 -4.68
CA ARG A 120 22.23 -5.61 -6.03
C ARG A 120 22.69 -6.97 -6.53
N GLY A 121 23.49 -7.68 -5.75
CA GLY A 121 23.99 -9.02 -6.11
C GLY A 121 22.87 -10.03 -6.33
N THR A 122 21.83 -10.00 -5.50
CA THR A 122 20.66 -10.87 -5.65
C THR A 122 19.89 -10.55 -6.93
N LEU A 123 19.65 -9.27 -7.22
CA LEU A 123 18.95 -8.84 -8.44
C LEU A 123 19.77 -9.16 -9.70
N GLU A 124 21.10 -8.95 -9.69
CA GLU A 124 21.99 -9.32 -10.80
C GLU A 124 22.00 -10.84 -11.05
N ASP A 125 21.97 -11.65 -10.00
CA ASP A 125 21.88 -13.11 -10.11
C ASP A 125 20.54 -13.54 -10.74
N ILE A 126 19.43 -12.92 -10.32
CA ILE A 126 18.10 -13.17 -10.90
C ILE A 126 18.08 -12.82 -12.39
N VAL A 127 18.60 -11.66 -12.76
CA VAL A 127 18.65 -11.24 -14.19
C VAL A 127 19.48 -12.22 -15.02
N LYS A 128 20.58 -12.72 -14.48
CA LYS A 128 21.48 -13.65 -15.16
C LYS A 128 20.93 -15.07 -15.28
N ASN A 129 20.32 -15.59 -14.23
CA ASN A 129 19.95 -17.00 -14.11
C ASN A 129 18.44 -17.24 -14.32
N GLY A 130 17.65 -16.18 -14.39
CA GLY A 130 16.18 -16.21 -14.47
C GLY A 130 15.52 -16.20 -13.10
N MET A 131 14.27 -15.72 -13.09
CA MET A 131 13.39 -15.76 -11.91
C MET A 131 12.73 -17.12 -11.75
N ASP A 132 12.39 -17.48 -10.51
CA ASP A 132 11.53 -18.64 -10.27
C ASP A 132 10.15 -18.41 -10.90
N GLN A 133 9.90 -19.11 -12.00
CA GLN A 133 8.66 -19.02 -12.77
C GLN A 133 7.42 -19.37 -11.92
N LYS A 134 7.56 -20.25 -10.92
CA LYS A 134 6.46 -20.59 -10.02
C LYS A 134 6.14 -19.45 -9.07
N ALA A 135 7.14 -18.72 -8.58
CA ALA A 135 6.94 -17.55 -7.73
C ALA A 135 6.23 -16.43 -8.50
N ILE A 136 6.63 -16.17 -9.76
CA ILE A 136 5.97 -15.20 -10.63
C ILE A 136 4.52 -15.61 -10.94
N GLU A 137 4.30 -16.87 -11.31
CA GLU A 137 2.96 -17.39 -11.59
C GLU A 137 2.05 -17.29 -10.35
N ALA A 138 2.58 -17.62 -9.16
CA ALA A 138 1.87 -17.47 -7.90
C ALA A 138 1.51 -16.01 -7.61
N GLY A 139 2.43 -15.07 -7.83
CA GLY A 139 2.17 -13.63 -7.68
C GLY A 139 1.09 -13.14 -8.64
N ILE A 140 1.18 -13.49 -9.93
CA ILE A 140 0.16 -13.12 -10.92
C ILE A 140 -1.22 -13.67 -10.52
N ASN A 141 -1.28 -14.96 -10.12
CA ASN A 141 -2.54 -15.59 -9.71
C ASN A 141 -3.09 -14.97 -8.42
N TYR A 142 -2.23 -14.59 -7.47
CA TYR A 142 -2.63 -13.92 -6.23
C TYR A 142 -3.30 -12.58 -6.50
N PHE A 143 -2.70 -11.72 -7.33
CA PHE A 143 -3.28 -10.42 -7.65
C PHE A 143 -4.50 -10.51 -8.56
N GLU A 144 -4.51 -11.43 -9.53
CA GLU A 144 -5.70 -11.71 -10.35
C GLU A 144 -6.87 -12.19 -9.50
N PHE A 145 -6.62 -13.10 -8.55
CA PHE A 145 -7.64 -13.60 -7.63
C PHE A 145 -8.22 -12.45 -6.80
N ARG A 146 -7.38 -11.64 -6.16
CA ARG A 146 -7.83 -10.48 -5.37
C ARG A 146 -8.64 -9.49 -6.21
N PHE A 147 -8.20 -9.20 -7.42
CA PHE A 147 -8.91 -8.32 -8.33
C PHE A 147 -10.29 -8.86 -8.71
N ARG A 148 -10.41 -10.17 -8.97
CA ARG A 148 -11.69 -10.82 -9.30
C ARG A 148 -12.63 -10.92 -8.10
N GLU A 149 -12.12 -11.31 -6.96
CA GLU A 149 -12.89 -11.49 -5.73
C GLU A 149 -13.40 -10.14 -5.22
N ALA A 150 -12.58 -9.11 -5.30
CA ALA A 150 -12.87 -7.75 -4.85
C ALA A 150 -13.48 -7.75 -3.44
N ASP A 151 -12.84 -8.51 -2.54
CA ASP A 151 -13.18 -8.51 -1.12
C ASP A 151 -12.43 -7.38 -0.43
N PHE A 152 -13.17 -6.33 -0.11
CA PHE A 152 -12.66 -5.15 0.60
C PHE A 152 -13.04 -5.17 2.08
N SER A 153 -13.32 -6.36 2.62
CA SER A 153 -13.74 -6.54 4.02
C SER A 153 -14.98 -5.70 4.36
N SER A 154 -14.87 -4.75 5.29
CA SER A 154 -15.98 -3.88 5.72
C SER A 154 -16.24 -2.68 4.80
N PHE A 155 -15.37 -2.41 3.84
CA PHE A 155 -15.53 -1.26 2.95
C PHE A 155 -16.49 -1.56 1.80
N PRO A 156 -17.41 -0.64 1.46
CA PRO A 156 -18.29 -0.80 0.30
C PRO A 156 -17.49 -0.89 -1.00
N LYS A 157 -17.79 -1.88 -1.84
CA LYS A 157 -17.11 -2.08 -3.13
C LYS A 157 -17.10 -0.84 -4.02
N GLY A 158 -18.24 -0.12 -4.06
CA GLY A 158 -18.36 1.11 -4.85
C GLY A 158 -17.41 2.23 -4.38
N LEU A 159 -17.17 2.33 -3.08
CA LEU A 159 -16.20 3.27 -2.52
C LEU A 159 -14.78 2.91 -2.96
N MET A 160 -14.40 1.64 -2.84
CA MET A 160 -13.05 1.18 -3.20
C MET A 160 -12.78 1.36 -4.69
N TYR A 161 -13.71 0.93 -5.55
CA TYR A 161 -13.59 1.21 -6.99
C TYR A 161 -13.57 2.71 -7.32
N GLY A 162 -14.29 3.54 -6.54
CA GLY A 162 -14.23 4.99 -6.68
C GLY A 162 -12.85 5.56 -6.33
N ILE A 163 -12.14 4.97 -5.35
CA ILE A 163 -10.76 5.34 -5.00
C ILE A 163 -9.81 4.91 -6.13
N ASP A 164 -9.90 3.66 -6.60
CA ASP A 164 -9.06 3.13 -7.69
C ASP A 164 -9.16 3.95 -8.98
N VAL A 165 -10.33 4.58 -9.24
CA VAL A 165 -10.52 5.50 -10.38
C VAL A 165 -9.58 6.70 -10.28
N PHE A 166 -9.31 7.21 -9.08
CA PHE A 166 -8.44 8.38 -8.90
C PHE A 166 -6.97 8.10 -9.19
N ASP A 167 -6.50 6.87 -9.14
CA ASP A 167 -5.11 6.50 -9.41
C ASP A 167 -4.67 6.84 -10.85
N SER A 168 -5.62 6.97 -11.77
CA SER A 168 -5.37 7.43 -13.14
C SER A 168 -6.06 8.75 -13.48
N TRP A 169 -7.32 8.94 -13.02
CA TRP A 169 -8.13 10.08 -13.42
C TRP A 169 -7.59 11.42 -12.91
N LEU A 170 -6.95 11.46 -11.76
CA LEU A 170 -6.30 12.67 -11.23
C LEU A 170 -5.20 13.20 -12.15
N TYR A 171 -4.61 12.34 -12.97
CA TYR A 171 -3.45 12.65 -13.81
C TYR A 171 -3.76 12.67 -15.31
N ASP A 172 -4.85 12.00 -15.75
CA ASP A 172 -5.29 11.98 -17.15
C ASP A 172 -6.81 11.85 -17.21
N GLU A 173 -7.49 12.93 -17.59
CA GLU A 173 -8.96 12.99 -17.70
C GLU A 173 -9.54 11.95 -18.67
N ASN A 174 -8.74 11.46 -19.62
CA ASN A 174 -9.16 10.48 -20.61
C ASN A 174 -9.03 9.02 -20.13
N LYS A 175 -8.47 8.79 -18.94
CA LYS A 175 -8.22 7.45 -18.40
C LYS A 175 -8.89 7.18 -17.04
N PRO A 176 -10.18 7.54 -16.82
CA PRO A 176 -10.79 7.40 -15.50
C PRO A 176 -10.92 5.95 -15.03
N PHE A 177 -10.99 4.97 -15.95
CA PHE A 177 -11.27 3.57 -15.61
C PHE A 177 -10.09 2.62 -15.90
N ALA A 178 -8.88 3.15 -16.08
CA ALA A 178 -7.74 2.34 -16.46
C ALA A 178 -7.43 1.24 -15.40
N TYR A 179 -7.50 1.57 -14.14
CA TYR A 179 -7.26 0.63 -13.04
C TYR A 179 -8.40 -0.37 -12.79
N LEU A 180 -9.59 -0.14 -13.32
CA LEU A 180 -10.69 -1.10 -13.27
C LEU A 180 -10.66 -2.15 -14.38
N GLN A 181 -9.68 -2.08 -15.31
CA GLN A 181 -9.63 -2.92 -16.51
C GLN A 181 -8.35 -3.79 -16.54
N GLN A 182 -8.03 -4.44 -15.41
CA GLN A 182 -6.74 -5.16 -15.27
C GLN A 182 -6.76 -6.62 -15.75
N LEU A 183 -7.91 -7.25 -15.96
CA LEU A 183 -7.98 -8.70 -16.23
C LEU A 183 -7.14 -9.14 -17.45
N ALA A 184 -7.19 -8.37 -18.54
CA ALA A 184 -6.39 -8.67 -19.73
C ALA A 184 -4.88 -8.54 -19.48
N ILE A 185 -4.49 -7.69 -18.52
CA ILE A 185 -3.08 -7.50 -18.14
C ILE A 185 -2.53 -8.76 -17.49
N TYR A 186 -3.28 -9.41 -16.58
CA TYR A 186 -2.84 -10.66 -15.96
C TYR A 186 -2.60 -11.77 -16.98
N ASP A 187 -3.49 -11.89 -17.98
CA ASP A 187 -3.33 -12.86 -19.07
C ASP A 187 -2.10 -12.55 -19.95
N GLU A 188 -1.80 -11.28 -20.18
CA GLU A 188 -0.60 -10.83 -20.87
C GLU A 188 0.67 -11.12 -20.04
N LEU A 189 0.67 -10.80 -18.75
CA LEU A 189 1.80 -11.03 -17.86
C LEU A 189 2.16 -12.52 -17.73
N LYS A 190 1.18 -13.43 -17.73
CA LYS A 190 1.42 -14.89 -17.74
C LYS A 190 2.19 -15.35 -18.98
N LYS A 191 2.03 -14.67 -20.11
CA LYS A 191 2.79 -14.96 -21.35
C LYS A 191 4.18 -14.34 -21.28
N LEU A 192 4.24 -13.06 -20.95
CA LEU A 192 5.47 -12.28 -20.87
C LEU A 192 6.44 -12.83 -19.79
N ALA A 193 5.95 -13.42 -18.72
CA ALA A 193 6.75 -14.06 -17.68
C ALA A 193 7.70 -15.14 -18.25
N LYS A 194 7.28 -15.83 -19.30
CA LYS A 194 8.07 -16.88 -19.97
C LYS A 194 9.09 -16.34 -20.96
N GLU A 195 9.05 -15.04 -21.23
CA GLU A 195 9.87 -14.35 -22.23
C GLU A 195 10.95 -13.44 -21.59
N GLY A 196 11.17 -13.55 -20.26
CA GLY A 196 12.16 -12.75 -19.55
C GLY A 196 11.73 -11.31 -19.27
N TYR A 197 10.42 -11.03 -19.29
CA TYR A 197 9.90 -9.68 -19.07
C TYR A 197 10.22 -9.16 -17.68
N PHE A 198 10.05 -9.98 -16.65
CA PHE A 198 10.29 -9.59 -15.26
C PHE A 198 11.77 -9.34 -14.98
N GLU A 199 12.67 -10.15 -15.56
CA GLU A 199 14.11 -9.96 -15.50
C GLU A 199 14.52 -8.63 -16.18
N ASN A 200 13.89 -8.30 -17.30
CA ASN A 200 14.11 -7.01 -17.97
C ASN A 200 13.61 -5.83 -17.14
N LEU A 201 12.47 -5.96 -16.42
CA LEU A 201 12.01 -4.93 -15.50
C LEU A 201 13.00 -4.72 -14.34
N ILE A 202 13.53 -5.79 -13.76
CA ILE A 202 14.57 -5.72 -12.73
C ILE A 202 15.79 -4.99 -13.26
N GLN A 203 16.29 -5.36 -14.44
CA GLN A 203 17.45 -4.69 -15.04
C GLN A 203 17.20 -3.20 -15.23
N THR A 204 16.09 -2.86 -15.91
CA THR A 204 15.84 -1.48 -16.34
C THR A 204 15.43 -0.55 -15.21
N HIS A 205 14.59 -1.03 -14.28
CA HIS A 205 13.96 -0.18 -13.27
C HIS A 205 14.57 -0.29 -11.88
N LEU A 206 15.32 -1.37 -11.58
CA LEU A 206 15.96 -1.53 -10.27
C LEU A 206 17.49 -1.42 -10.36
N LEU A 207 18.14 -2.08 -11.33
CA LEU A 207 19.60 -2.09 -11.42
C LEU A 207 20.18 -0.86 -12.13
N ASP A 208 19.57 -0.42 -13.24
CA ASP A 208 20.05 0.68 -14.08
C ASP A 208 19.41 2.04 -13.71
N ASN A 209 18.52 2.06 -12.70
CA ASN A 209 17.75 3.23 -12.34
C ASN A 209 18.53 4.14 -11.38
N THR A 210 18.81 5.38 -11.79
CA THR A 210 19.42 6.41 -10.94
C THR A 210 18.38 7.28 -10.21
N HIS A 211 17.09 7.20 -10.60
CA HIS A 211 16.02 7.92 -9.91
C HIS A 211 15.63 7.20 -8.63
N ALA A 212 16.57 7.13 -7.72
CA ALA A 212 16.50 6.36 -6.50
C ALA A 212 17.11 7.10 -5.31
N SER A 213 16.77 6.69 -4.11
CA SER A 213 17.36 7.17 -2.88
C SER A 213 17.65 6.03 -1.92
N ILE A 214 18.74 6.18 -1.19
CA ILE A 214 19.07 5.37 -0.02
C ILE A 214 18.80 6.24 1.19
N VAL A 215 17.91 5.79 2.07
CA VAL A 215 17.59 6.53 3.30
C VAL A 215 17.99 5.68 4.50
N THR A 216 18.83 6.25 5.36
CA THR A 216 19.19 5.70 6.66
C THR A 216 18.50 6.51 7.74
N LEU A 217 17.59 5.89 8.50
CA LEU A 217 17.02 6.52 9.69
C LEU A 217 17.78 6.03 10.91
N VAL A 218 18.38 6.97 11.65
CA VAL A 218 19.16 6.67 12.86
C VAL A 218 18.39 7.09 14.10
N PRO A 219 18.34 6.24 15.15
CA PRO A 219 17.62 6.56 16.38
C PRO A 219 18.36 7.65 17.18
N LYS A 220 17.62 8.61 17.71
CA LYS A 220 18.17 9.67 18.58
C LYS A 220 17.28 9.93 19.77
N THR A 221 17.84 9.78 20.97
CA THR A 221 17.15 10.18 22.20
C THR A 221 17.08 11.70 22.33
N GLY A 222 16.01 12.21 22.93
CA GLY A 222 15.80 13.64 23.14
C GLY A 222 15.41 14.44 21.90
N LEU A 223 15.37 13.84 20.70
CA LEU A 223 15.04 14.55 19.46
C LEU A 223 13.62 15.13 19.47
N ALA A 224 12.66 14.44 20.08
CA ALA A 224 11.29 14.96 20.23
C ALA A 224 11.31 16.29 21.03
N ALA A 225 11.99 16.31 22.18
CA ALA A 225 12.10 17.50 22.99
C ALA A 225 12.87 18.65 22.29
N GLU A 226 13.90 18.32 21.50
CA GLU A 226 14.59 19.32 20.66
C GLU A 226 13.65 19.93 19.62
N ASN A 227 12.83 19.13 18.97
CA ASN A 227 11.86 19.57 17.95
C ASN A 227 10.74 20.40 18.58
N ASP A 228 10.25 20.00 19.75
CA ASP A 228 9.26 20.76 20.51
C ASP A 228 9.81 22.11 20.94
N ALA A 229 11.07 22.18 21.43
CA ALA A 229 11.74 23.42 21.78
C ALA A 229 11.91 24.34 20.56
N LYS A 230 12.33 23.81 19.41
CA LYS A 230 12.44 24.57 18.15
C LYS A 230 11.08 25.11 17.69
N THR A 231 10.04 24.30 17.83
CA THR A 231 8.67 24.71 17.49
C THR A 231 8.18 25.81 18.43
N ALA A 232 8.39 25.65 19.73
CA ALA A 232 8.05 26.67 20.74
C ALA A 232 8.78 27.99 20.47
N GLU A 233 10.09 27.96 20.17
CA GLU A 233 10.87 29.14 19.82
C GLU A 233 10.33 29.83 18.55
N LYS A 234 10.00 29.04 17.49
CA LYS A 234 9.41 29.56 16.27
C LYS A 234 8.07 30.23 16.52
N LEU A 235 7.20 29.60 17.31
CA LEU A 235 5.89 30.14 17.67
C LEU A 235 6.02 31.38 18.54
N GLN A 236 6.97 31.41 19.46
CA GLN A 236 7.25 32.59 20.29
C GLN A 236 7.68 33.79 19.42
N LYS A 237 8.64 33.59 18.51
CA LYS A 237 9.08 34.63 17.57
C LYS A 237 7.94 35.13 16.68
N TYR A 238 7.09 34.21 16.21
CA TYR A 238 5.90 34.57 15.43
C TYR A 238 4.94 35.41 16.27
N LYS A 239 4.63 35.01 17.49
CA LYS A 239 3.80 35.78 18.42
C LYS A 239 4.36 37.17 18.71
N GLU A 240 5.66 37.30 18.90
CA GLU A 240 6.33 38.59 19.12
C GLU A 240 6.30 39.50 17.87
N SER A 241 6.17 38.96 16.69
CA SER A 241 6.04 39.72 15.43
C SER A 241 4.64 40.24 15.17
N LEU A 242 3.63 39.74 15.88
CA LEU A 242 2.22 40.14 15.69
C LEU A 242 1.89 41.38 16.49
N SER A 243 1.05 42.23 15.91
CA SER A 243 0.41 43.34 16.61
C SER A 243 -0.63 42.85 17.63
N LYS A 244 -1.06 43.70 18.54
CA LYS A 244 -2.13 43.38 19.46
C LYS A 244 -3.42 42.98 18.73
N GLU A 245 -3.75 43.75 17.71
CA GLU A 245 -4.95 43.58 16.88
C GLU A 245 -4.93 42.21 16.16
N GLU A 246 -3.78 41.78 15.65
CA GLU A 246 -3.61 40.49 15.02
C GLU A 246 -3.78 39.34 16.02
N ILE A 247 -3.22 39.50 17.24
CA ILE A 247 -3.37 38.50 18.31
C ILE A 247 -4.84 38.41 18.74
N GLU A 248 -5.52 39.55 18.94
CA GLU A 248 -6.93 39.57 19.29
C GLU A 248 -7.81 38.93 18.21
N LYS A 249 -7.46 39.15 16.94
CA LYS A 249 -8.12 38.49 15.82
C LYS A 249 -7.94 36.97 15.83
N ILE A 250 -6.72 36.48 16.01
CA ILE A 250 -6.44 35.04 16.10
C ILE A 250 -7.23 34.41 17.25
N ILE A 251 -7.32 35.10 18.40
CA ILE A 251 -8.13 34.63 19.53
C ILE A 251 -9.62 34.60 19.18
N ALA A 252 -10.11 35.59 18.50
CA ALA A 252 -11.51 35.64 18.08
C ALA A 252 -11.83 34.54 17.07
N ASP A 253 -11.02 34.42 16.01
CA ASP A 253 -11.16 33.40 14.97
C ASP A 253 -11.09 31.96 15.56
N THR A 254 -10.20 31.74 16.54
CA THR A 254 -10.09 30.44 17.24
C THR A 254 -11.34 30.14 18.09
N LYS A 255 -11.88 31.15 18.78
CA LYS A 255 -13.13 30.98 19.55
C LYS A 255 -14.33 30.76 18.63
N GLU A 256 -14.40 31.46 17.52
CA GLU A 256 -15.44 31.25 16.51
C GLU A 256 -15.40 29.86 15.92
N LEU A 257 -14.17 29.39 15.57
CA LEU A 257 -13.97 28.03 15.08
C LEU A 257 -14.38 26.98 16.11
N ALA A 258 -13.99 27.14 17.39
CA ALA A 258 -14.38 26.24 18.44
C ALA A 258 -15.91 26.23 18.65
N ALA A 259 -16.55 27.39 18.65
CA ALA A 259 -18.00 27.50 18.74
C ALA A 259 -18.71 26.80 17.57
N TYR A 260 -18.19 26.99 16.33
CA TYR A 260 -18.71 26.33 15.13
C TYR A 260 -18.56 24.80 15.19
N GLN A 261 -17.45 24.28 15.74
CA GLN A 261 -17.22 22.84 15.88
C GLN A 261 -18.08 22.19 16.97
N GLU A 262 -18.46 22.96 17.99
CA GLU A 262 -19.28 22.50 19.10
C GLU A 262 -20.79 22.79 18.89
N GLU A 263 -21.15 23.56 17.83
CA GLU A 263 -22.53 23.87 17.52
C GLU A 263 -23.28 22.60 17.14
N GLU A 264 -24.38 22.37 17.83
CA GLU A 264 -25.29 21.25 17.49
C GLU A 264 -26.04 21.58 16.19
N GLU A 265 -26.04 20.61 15.27
CA GLU A 265 -26.81 20.75 14.04
C GLU A 265 -28.30 20.93 14.32
N SER A 266 -28.95 21.78 13.54
CA SER A 266 -30.39 21.98 13.68
C SER A 266 -31.17 20.69 13.35
N GLU A 267 -32.34 20.50 13.95
CA GLU A 267 -33.21 19.36 13.63
C GLU A 267 -33.53 19.29 12.14
N GLU A 268 -33.72 20.45 11.48
CA GLU A 268 -33.98 20.53 10.04
C GLU A 268 -32.77 20.04 9.23
N ALA A 269 -31.55 20.35 9.64
CA ALA A 269 -30.34 19.85 8.99
C ALA A 269 -30.17 18.34 9.20
N LEU A 270 -30.42 17.84 10.41
CA LEU A 270 -30.38 16.41 10.72
C LEU A 270 -31.43 15.60 9.94
N GLU A 271 -32.62 16.17 9.71
CA GLU A 271 -33.67 15.55 8.90
C GLU A 271 -33.30 15.40 7.42
N THR A 272 -32.30 16.16 6.92
CA THR A 272 -31.79 16.00 5.55
C THR A 272 -30.94 14.76 5.35
N ILE A 273 -30.42 14.19 6.44
CA ILE A 273 -29.63 12.94 6.40
C ILE A 273 -30.56 11.78 6.04
N PRO A 274 -30.27 11.00 4.99
CA PRO A 274 -31.11 9.86 4.62
C PRO A 274 -31.01 8.77 5.67
N LEU A 275 -32.01 8.69 6.54
CA LEU A 275 -32.13 7.64 7.54
C LEU A 275 -32.95 6.46 6.99
N LEU A 276 -32.62 5.26 7.47
CA LEU A 276 -33.40 4.07 7.17
C LEU A 276 -34.82 4.21 7.72
N LYS A 277 -35.81 3.99 6.87
CA LYS A 277 -37.24 3.96 7.24
C LYS A 277 -37.71 2.52 7.38
N GLN A 278 -38.79 2.31 8.11
CA GLN A 278 -39.42 0.98 8.20
C GLN A 278 -39.78 0.37 6.85
N SER A 279 -40.07 1.22 5.84
CA SER A 279 -40.31 0.81 4.46
C SER A 279 -39.10 0.21 3.78
N ASP A 280 -37.90 0.51 4.24
CA ASP A 280 -36.63 0.03 3.63
C ASP A 280 -36.28 -1.38 4.11
N ILE A 281 -36.97 -1.82 5.19
CA ILE A 281 -36.83 -3.18 5.72
C ILE A 281 -37.59 -4.14 4.80
N LYS A 282 -36.86 -5.01 4.14
CA LYS A 282 -37.44 -6.07 3.32
C LYS A 282 -38.19 -7.05 4.23
N ARG A 283 -39.45 -7.34 3.90
CA ARG A 283 -40.27 -8.33 4.63
C ARG A 283 -39.91 -9.77 4.30
N GLU A 284 -39.21 -9.98 3.19
CA GLU A 284 -38.77 -11.28 2.75
C GLU A 284 -37.33 -11.54 3.19
N SER A 285 -37.05 -12.73 3.65
CA SER A 285 -35.68 -13.17 3.92
C SER A 285 -34.83 -13.22 2.65
N ILE A 286 -33.53 -13.10 2.81
CA ILE A 286 -32.58 -13.32 1.71
C ILE A 286 -32.80 -14.74 1.16
N LYS A 287 -33.02 -14.87 -0.14
CA LYS A 287 -33.13 -16.18 -0.78
C LYS A 287 -31.77 -16.86 -0.77
N LEU A 288 -31.71 -18.05 -0.21
CA LEU A 288 -30.57 -18.92 -0.30
C LEU A 288 -30.71 -19.74 -1.60
N TYR A 289 -29.75 -19.61 -2.49
CA TYR A 289 -29.72 -20.34 -3.77
C TYR A 289 -28.97 -21.65 -3.56
N ASN A 290 -29.66 -22.66 -2.99
CA ASN A 290 -29.09 -23.97 -2.73
C ASN A 290 -29.77 -24.97 -3.66
N ASP A 291 -28.98 -25.58 -4.55
CA ASP A 291 -29.38 -26.75 -5.30
C ASP A 291 -28.71 -27.96 -4.63
N GLU A 292 -29.53 -28.86 -4.09
CA GLU A 292 -29.05 -30.05 -3.40
C GLU A 292 -28.96 -31.22 -4.40
N HIS A 293 -27.80 -31.85 -4.44
CA HIS A 293 -27.49 -33.01 -5.27
C HIS A 293 -26.88 -34.11 -4.41
N GLU A 294 -26.99 -35.35 -4.85
CA GLU A 294 -26.29 -36.49 -4.26
C GLU A 294 -25.30 -37.04 -5.29
N VAL A 295 -24.03 -37.15 -4.90
CA VAL A 295 -22.98 -37.74 -5.73
C VAL A 295 -22.27 -38.82 -4.92
N ASP A 296 -22.40 -40.06 -5.36
CA ASP A 296 -21.81 -41.23 -4.68
C ASP A 296 -22.08 -41.29 -3.18
N GLY A 297 -23.33 -40.98 -2.77
CA GLY A 297 -23.74 -40.99 -1.36
C GLY A 297 -23.30 -39.79 -0.56
N THR A 298 -22.73 -38.78 -1.22
CA THR A 298 -22.32 -37.52 -0.58
C THR A 298 -23.27 -36.40 -0.99
N THR A 299 -23.82 -35.69 -0.01
CA THR A 299 -24.65 -34.50 -0.29
C THR A 299 -23.76 -33.35 -0.77
N VAL A 300 -24.11 -32.80 -1.93
CA VAL A 300 -23.47 -31.62 -2.54
C VAL A 300 -24.47 -30.48 -2.56
N LEU A 301 -24.11 -29.38 -1.92
CA LEU A 301 -24.87 -28.12 -2.00
C LEU A 301 -24.20 -27.21 -3.03
N HIS A 302 -24.89 -26.97 -4.14
CA HIS A 302 -24.44 -26.04 -5.16
C HIS A 302 -25.11 -24.69 -4.99
N HIS A 303 -24.30 -23.63 -4.93
CA HIS A 303 -24.77 -22.25 -4.79
C HIS A 303 -24.49 -21.50 -6.09
N ASN A 304 -25.52 -21.30 -6.91
CA ASN A 304 -25.40 -20.57 -8.17
C ASN A 304 -25.43 -19.06 -7.90
N VAL A 305 -24.29 -18.50 -7.52
CA VAL A 305 -24.10 -17.06 -7.25
C VAL A 305 -23.00 -16.49 -8.15
N PHE A 306 -23.08 -15.20 -8.43
CA PHE A 306 -22.04 -14.54 -9.21
C PHE A 306 -20.75 -14.42 -8.38
N THR A 307 -19.67 -15.02 -8.88
CA THR A 307 -18.34 -15.05 -8.23
C THR A 307 -17.24 -14.53 -9.14
N ASN A 308 -17.56 -13.84 -10.23
CA ASN A 308 -16.61 -13.28 -11.19
C ASN A 308 -15.59 -14.32 -11.72
N GLY A 309 -16.04 -15.56 -11.93
CA GLY A 309 -15.23 -16.66 -12.48
C GLY A 309 -14.40 -17.41 -11.44
N ILE A 310 -14.61 -17.19 -10.14
CA ILE A 310 -13.97 -17.95 -9.07
C ILE A 310 -14.87 -19.12 -8.66
N GLY A 311 -14.30 -20.33 -8.59
CA GLY A 311 -14.97 -21.50 -8.01
C GLY A 311 -14.58 -21.65 -6.54
N TYR A 312 -15.56 -21.63 -5.63
CA TYR A 312 -15.36 -21.93 -4.22
C TYR A 312 -15.81 -23.35 -3.92
N LEU A 313 -14.93 -24.14 -3.30
CA LEU A 313 -15.25 -25.50 -2.86
C LEU A 313 -14.96 -25.62 -1.38
N SER A 314 -15.99 -26.00 -0.61
CA SER A 314 -15.87 -26.28 0.83
C SER A 314 -16.18 -27.75 1.09
N LEU A 315 -15.29 -28.46 1.77
CA LEU A 315 -15.48 -29.84 2.18
C LEU A 315 -15.77 -29.86 3.68
N LEU A 316 -16.93 -30.41 4.05
CA LEU A 316 -17.36 -30.52 5.46
C LEU A 316 -17.19 -31.98 5.90
N PHE A 317 -16.41 -32.18 6.98
CA PHE A 317 -16.17 -33.50 7.57
C PHE A 317 -16.80 -33.55 8.97
N ASP A 318 -17.58 -34.62 9.26
CA ASP A 318 -18.04 -34.90 10.63
C ASP A 318 -16.91 -35.50 11.46
N THR A 319 -16.46 -34.76 12.46
CA THR A 319 -15.33 -35.16 13.31
C THR A 319 -15.76 -35.88 14.59
N LYS A 320 -17.05 -36.19 14.78
CA LYS A 320 -17.55 -36.79 16.04
C LYS A 320 -16.88 -38.11 16.43
N ASN A 321 -16.33 -38.84 15.46
CA ASN A 321 -15.64 -40.13 15.66
C ASN A 321 -14.11 -39.98 15.66
N VAL A 322 -13.56 -38.77 15.52
CA VAL A 322 -12.12 -38.52 15.59
C VAL A 322 -11.72 -38.42 17.06
N PRO A 323 -10.70 -39.17 17.52
CA PRO A 323 -10.18 -39.04 18.88
C PRO A 323 -9.77 -37.59 19.19
N ASN A 324 -10.06 -37.11 20.40
CA ASN A 324 -9.84 -35.72 20.79
C ASN A 324 -8.36 -35.28 20.70
N ASP A 325 -7.43 -36.21 20.83
CA ASP A 325 -5.99 -36.00 20.69
C ASP A 325 -5.53 -35.80 19.24
N LEU A 326 -6.39 -36.10 18.26
CA LEU A 326 -6.16 -35.90 16.83
C LEU A 326 -6.92 -34.69 16.25
N ILE A 327 -7.69 -33.97 17.07
CA ILE A 327 -8.31 -32.73 16.70
C ILE A 327 -7.46 -31.60 17.28
N PRO A 328 -6.56 -30.96 16.52
CA PRO A 328 -5.69 -29.89 17.00
C PRO A 328 -6.44 -28.59 17.29
#